data_c86ad2198ab425299576e9687157585b
#
_entry.id   c86ad2198ab425299576e9687157585b
#
_cell.length_a   1.000
_cell.length_b   1.000
_cell.length_c   1.000
_cell.angle_alpha   90.00
_cell.angle_beta   90.00
_cell.angle_gamma   90.00
#
_symmetry.space_group_name_H-M   'P 1'
#
loop_
_entity.id
_entity.type
_entity.pdbx_description
1 polymer ?
#
loop_
_entity_poly.entity_id
_entity_poly.type
_entity_poly.pdbx_seq_one_letter_code
_entity_poly.pdbx_strand_id
1 'polypeptide(L)'
;MIESSIFQRMTDYASLNRDDVTLDVGAGLGFLTRFLAEMCRGVLAVEADDRLVEVLREQLWDLPKVEVIEGNVLKIQIPVFNKVVSIPPYQVSSRLLLWLFNKSFNSVVLILQKEFANRLTAPVGSENYGWLTVLTYYHAECEHFEDVPKSFFYPQPDVDSIIVRLEPKKPAPFTVSNRMLFTKFVQNIFTERNRKVRNAIRPFLRNVLMRTAEEAEKTARTLPFRDERVRHLAPEDFGALLNALSS
;
A
#
# COMPACT_ATOMS: atom_id res chain seq x y z
N MET A 1 -13.64 2.36 15.44
CA MET A 1 -13.04 1.39 16.38
C MET A 1 -13.37 1.80 17.79
N ILE A 2 -13.69 0.84 18.64
CA ILE A 2 -14.13 1.07 20.05
C ILE A 2 -13.16 0.46 21.07
N GLU A 3 -12.23 -0.39 20.65
CA GLU A 3 -11.27 -1.06 21.53
C GLU A 3 -9.92 -0.34 21.51
N SER A 4 -9.61 0.38 22.60
CA SER A 4 -8.40 1.22 22.69
C SER A 4 -7.10 0.42 22.88
N SER A 5 -7.18 -0.81 23.39
CA SER A 5 -6.00 -1.68 23.57
C SER A 5 -5.29 -1.98 22.23
N ILE A 6 -6.03 -1.92 21.11
CA ILE A 6 -5.47 -2.06 19.76
C ILE A 6 -4.54 -0.89 19.41
N PHE A 7 -4.87 0.32 19.85
CA PHE A 7 -4.05 1.51 19.54
C PHE A 7 -2.66 1.38 20.15
N GLN A 8 -2.57 0.88 21.41
CA GLN A 8 -1.28 0.62 22.04
C GLN A 8 -0.44 -0.38 21.23
N ARG A 9 -1.04 -1.51 20.81
CA ARG A 9 -0.32 -2.50 20.00
C ARG A 9 0.11 -1.93 18.65
N MET A 10 -0.72 -1.14 17.98
CA MET A 10 -0.34 -0.48 16.72
C MET A 10 0.86 0.46 16.91
N THR A 11 0.89 1.23 17.99
CA THR A 11 2.03 2.13 18.29
C THR A 11 3.30 1.35 18.66
N ASP A 12 3.18 0.24 19.36
CA ASP A 12 4.30 -0.65 19.70
C ASP A 12 4.88 -1.28 18.42
N TYR A 13 4.03 -1.80 17.52
CA TYR A 13 4.48 -2.35 16.24
C TYR A 13 5.09 -1.28 15.31
N ALA A 14 4.64 -0.04 15.39
CA ALA A 14 5.25 1.08 14.69
C ALA A 14 6.57 1.54 15.36
N SER A 15 6.89 1.07 16.55
CA SER A 15 7.97 1.61 17.39
C SER A 15 7.89 3.13 17.47
N LEU A 16 6.68 3.64 17.78
CA LEU A 16 6.41 5.06 17.79
C LEU A 16 7.11 5.75 18.97
N ASN A 17 7.70 6.90 18.72
CA ASN A 17 8.43 7.67 19.73
C ASN A 17 8.19 9.18 19.61
N ARG A 18 8.72 9.95 20.57
CA ARG A 18 8.48 11.40 20.68
C ARG A 18 9.11 12.27 19.59
N ASP A 19 9.95 11.71 18.74
CA ASP A 19 10.56 12.43 17.61
C ASP A 19 9.79 12.23 16.30
N ASP A 20 8.83 11.31 16.30
CA ASP A 20 8.07 10.95 15.10
C ASP A 20 6.98 11.98 14.75
N VAL A 21 6.79 12.19 13.46
CA VAL A 21 5.59 12.81 12.87
C VAL A 21 4.79 11.70 12.19
N THR A 22 3.61 11.44 12.73
CA THR A 22 2.77 10.31 12.32
C THR A 22 1.61 10.76 11.46
N LEU A 23 1.36 10.06 10.35
CA LEU A 23 0.19 10.26 9.50
C LEU A 23 -0.91 9.26 9.91
N ASP A 24 -2.12 9.79 10.16
CA ASP A 24 -3.35 9.03 10.34
C ASP A 24 -4.29 9.30 9.17
N VAL A 25 -4.60 8.28 8.36
CA VAL A 25 -5.41 8.38 7.13
C VAL A 25 -6.83 7.88 7.37
N GLY A 26 -7.81 8.75 7.20
CA GLY A 26 -9.20 8.46 7.54
C GLY A 26 -9.39 8.52 9.05
N ALA A 27 -8.99 9.64 9.65
CA ALA A 27 -8.94 9.83 11.10
C ALA A 27 -10.32 9.71 11.79
N GLY A 28 -11.40 9.90 11.02
CA GLY A 28 -12.77 9.73 11.48
C GLY A 28 -13.09 10.62 12.69
N LEU A 29 -13.47 10.02 13.81
CA LEU A 29 -13.78 10.74 15.06
C LEU A 29 -12.54 11.06 15.92
N GLY A 30 -11.32 10.73 15.47
CA GLY A 30 -10.07 11.13 16.12
C GLY A 30 -9.62 10.27 17.31
N PHE A 31 -10.22 9.14 17.59
CA PHE A 31 -9.83 8.30 18.73
C PHE A 31 -8.38 7.82 18.63
N LEU A 32 -8.00 7.28 17.46
CA LEU A 32 -6.61 6.89 17.21
C LEU A 32 -5.69 8.11 17.19
N THR A 33 -6.09 9.17 16.51
CA THR A 33 -5.33 10.43 16.42
C THR A 33 -4.99 10.99 17.80
N ARG A 34 -5.96 11.05 18.72
CA ARG A 34 -5.75 11.51 20.11
C ARG A 34 -4.71 10.64 20.81
N PHE A 35 -4.82 9.33 20.68
CA PHE A 35 -3.87 8.38 21.27
C PHE A 35 -2.45 8.58 20.70
N LEU A 36 -2.31 8.75 19.38
CA LEU A 36 -1.02 9.01 18.71
C LEU A 36 -0.39 10.32 19.20
N ALA A 37 -1.19 11.35 19.45
CA ALA A 37 -0.70 12.65 19.90
C ALA A 37 0.00 12.59 21.28
N GLU A 38 -0.30 11.61 22.13
CA GLU A 38 0.39 11.40 23.39
C GLU A 38 1.79 10.81 23.21
N MET A 39 2.01 10.05 22.11
CA MET A 39 3.18 9.21 21.89
C MET A 39 4.23 9.84 20.99
N CYS A 40 3.88 10.83 20.14
CA CYS A 40 4.77 11.36 19.10
C CYS A 40 4.89 12.89 19.15
N ARG A 41 5.79 13.45 18.32
CA ARG A 41 6.02 14.89 18.18
C ARG A 41 4.85 15.59 17.53
N GLY A 42 4.23 14.97 16.53
CA GLY A 42 3.12 15.55 15.79
C GLY A 42 2.30 14.50 15.06
N VAL A 43 1.02 14.80 14.86
CA VAL A 43 0.09 13.96 14.09
C VAL A 43 -0.52 14.74 12.96
N LEU A 44 -0.46 14.21 11.76
CA LEU A 44 -1.18 14.68 10.59
C LEU A 44 -2.45 13.83 10.43
N ALA A 45 -3.58 14.34 10.83
CA ALA A 45 -4.87 13.65 10.79
C ALA A 45 -5.62 14.02 9.51
N VAL A 46 -5.68 13.11 8.54
CA VAL A 46 -6.32 13.34 7.25
C VAL A 46 -7.69 12.71 7.22
N GLU A 47 -8.73 13.51 6.92
CA GLU A 47 -10.10 13.05 6.78
C GLU A 47 -10.73 13.66 5.51
N ALA A 48 -11.51 12.86 4.78
CA ALA A 48 -12.10 13.26 3.51
C ALA A 48 -13.58 13.66 3.61
N ASP A 49 -14.28 13.24 4.66
CA ASP A 49 -15.67 13.64 4.92
C ASP A 49 -15.67 14.94 5.73
N ASP A 50 -16.17 16.01 5.15
CA ASP A 50 -16.25 17.35 5.73
C ASP A 50 -16.97 17.39 7.08
N ARG A 51 -18.02 16.59 7.25
CA ARG A 51 -18.79 16.48 8.51
C ARG A 51 -17.94 15.85 9.62
N LEU A 52 -17.12 14.85 9.28
CA LEU A 52 -16.19 14.24 10.23
C LEU A 52 -15.03 15.17 10.55
N VAL A 53 -14.59 15.99 9.60
CA VAL A 53 -13.54 17.00 9.81
C VAL A 53 -13.97 18.04 10.86
N GLU A 54 -15.20 18.50 10.83
CA GLU A 54 -15.73 19.44 11.84
C GLU A 54 -15.68 18.81 13.24
N VAL A 55 -16.20 17.58 13.38
CA VAL A 55 -16.14 16.82 14.63
C VAL A 55 -14.70 16.57 15.07
N LEU A 56 -13.82 16.21 14.14
CA LEU A 56 -12.42 15.94 14.41
C LEU A 56 -11.70 17.18 14.97
N ARG A 57 -11.95 18.37 14.39
CA ARG A 57 -11.41 19.64 14.89
C ARG A 57 -11.92 19.96 16.30
N GLU A 58 -13.19 19.74 16.57
CA GLU A 58 -13.77 19.92 17.90
C GLU A 58 -13.19 18.93 18.94
N GLN A 59 -13.01 17.66 18.54
CA GLN A 59 -12.49 16.64 19.43
C GLN A 59 -11.00 16.82 19.77
N LEU A 60 -10.22 17.46 18.91
CA LEU A 60 -8.77 17.57 19.02
C LEU A 60 -8.27 19.01 19.26
N TRP A 61 -9.17 19.95 19.57
CA TRP A 61 -8.85 21.38 19.75
C TRP A 61 -7.81 21.64 20.85
N ASP A 62 -7.77 20.76 21.86
CA ASP A 62 -6.85 20.82 23.01
C ASP A 62 -5.46 20.21 22.72
N LEU A 63 -5.24 19.69 21.51
CA LEU A 63 -4.02 19.00 21.12
C LEU A 63 -3.22 19.79 20.07
N PRO A 64 -2.35 20.74 20.47
CA PRO A 64 -1.64 21.60 19.53
C PRO A 64 -0.64 20.88 18.62
N LYS A 65 -0.35 19.60 18.89
CA LYS A 65 0.50 18.76 18.05
C LYS A 65 -0.26 18.10 16.89
N VAL A 66 -1.58 18.22 16.85
CA VAL A 66 -2.40 17.59 15.81
C VAL A 66 -2.75 18.63 14.75
N GLU A 67 -2.40 18.32 13.52
CA GLU A 67 -2.84 19.06 12.33
C GLU A 67 -3.96 18.29 11.64
N VAL A 68 -5.18 18.83 11.67
CA VAL A 68 -6.34 18.25 10.97
C VAL A 68 -6.33 18.75 9.53
N ILE A 69 -6.17 17.84 8.58
CA ILE A 69 -6.08 18.10 7.15
C ILE A 69 -7.33 17.54 6.47
N GLU A 70 -8.14 18.43 5.96
CA GLU A 70 -9.33 18.09 5.19
C GLU A 70 -8.98 17.69 3.77
N GLY A 71 -9.47 16.52 3.34
CA GLY A 71 -9.38 16.10 1.95
C GLY A 71 -8.96 14.65 1.75
N ASN A 72 -8.92 14.27 0.48
CA ASN A 72 -8.49 12.93 0.08
C ASN A 72 -6.96 12.87 0.03
N VAL A 73 -6.33 12.07 0.87
CA VAL A 73 -4.88 11.87 0.97
C VAL A 73 -4.20 11.57 -0.38
N LEU A 74 -4.94 10.93 -1.29
CA LEU A 74 -4.44 10.59 -2.63
C LEU A 74 -4.38 11.78 -3.59
N LYS A 75 -5.01 12.91 -3.24
CA LYS A 75 -5.17 14.09 -4.13
C LYS A 75 -4.54 15.36 -3.58
N ILE A 76 -4.29 15.42 -2.26
CA ILE A 76 -3.75 16.61 -1.60
C ILE A 76 -2.26 16.44 -1.30
N GLN A 77 -1.60 17.54 -1.06
CA GLN A 77 -0.23 17.53 -0.55
C GLN A 77 -0.27 17.32 0.96
N ILE A 78 0.53 16.39 1.44
CA ILE A 78 0.67 16.09 2.86
C ILE A 78 2.05 16.58 3.32
N PRO A 79 2.14 17.28 4.47
CA PRO A 79 3.41 17.64 5.08
C PRO A 79 4.30 16.41 5.32
N VAL A 80 5.56 16.66 5.64
CA VAL A 80 6.55 15.59 5.86
C VAL A 80 6.17 14.78 7.10
N PHE A 81 6.13 13.47 6.95
CA PHE A 81 5.93 12.49 8.01
C PHE A 81 6.98 11.37 7.88
N ASN A 82 7.22 10.65 8.95
CA ASN A 82 8.13 9.51 8.94
C ASN A 82 7.49 8.20 9.38
N LYS A 83 6.30 8.25 9.97
CA LYS A 83 5.51 7.09 10.38
C LYS A 83 4.08 7.20 9.85
N VAL A 84 3.43 6.06 9.64
CA VAL A 84 1.99 5.97 9.39
C VAL A 84 1.41 4.97 10.36
N VAL A 85 0.41 5.39 11.13
CA VAL A 85 -0.38 4.49 11.99
C VAL A 85 -1.84 4.84 11.74
N SER A 86 -2.59 3.91 11.15
CA SER A 86 -3.91 4.28 10.65
C SER A 86 -4.85 3.08 10.49
N ILE A 87 -6.14 3.38 10.51
CA ILE A 87 -7.23 2.44 10.22
C ILE A 87 -8.00 2.98 9.00
N PRO A 88 -7.41 2.90 7.80
CA PRO A 88 -8.00 3.54 6.63
C PRO A 88 -9.29 2.85 6.19
N PRO A 89 -10.19 3.57 5.52
CA PRO A 89 -11.36 2.96 4.88
C PRO A 89 -10.91 1.87 3.89
N TYR A 90 -11.50 0.68 3.97
CA TYR A 90 -11.05 -0.50 3.21
C TYR A 90 -11.05 -0.28 1.68
N GLN A 91 -12.00 0.52 1.18
CA GLN A 91 -12.14 0.81 -0.26
C GLN A 91 -10.92 1.54 -0.86
N VAL A 92 -10.11 2.20 -0.03
CA VAL A 92 -8.92 2.93 -0.50
C VAL A 92 -7.62 2.16 -0.32
N SER A 93 -7.62 1.00 0.34
CA SER A 93 -6.41 0.27 0.76
C SER A 93 -5.40 0.07 -0.38
N SER A 94 -5.82 -0.43 -1.55
CA SER A 94 -4.92 -0.63 -2.69
C SER A 94 -4.29 0.68 -3.18
N ARG A 95 -5.09 1.75 -3.28
CA ARG A 95 -4.62 3.05 -3.75
C ARG A 95 -3.73 3.73 -2.71
N LEU A 96 -4.06 3.55 -1.43
CA LEU A 96 -3.24 4.06 -0.32
C LEU A 96 -1.86 3.41 -0.32
N LEU A 97 -1.77 2.08 -0.49
CA LEU A 97 -0.47 1.41 -0.56
C LEU A 97 0.36 1.88 -1.77
N LEU A 98 -0.24 2.02 -2.95
CA LEU A 98 0.45 2.57 -4.12
C LEU A 98 0.95 4.00 -3.89
N TRP A 99 0.17 4.82 -3.20
CA TRP A 99 0.56 6.17 -2.83
C TRP A 99 1.71 6.16 -1.82
N LEU A 100 1.65 5.31 -0.79
CA LEU A 100 2.70 5.14 0.22
C LEU A 100 4.02 4.66 -0.38
N PHE A 101 4.00 3.73 -1.34
CA PHE A 101 5.21 3.24 -2.02
C PHE A 101 5.98 4.34 -2.78
N ASN A 102 5.33 5.48 -3.04
CA ASN A 102 5.95 6.68 -3.62
C ASN A 102 6.33 7.74 -2.57
N LYS A 103 6.20 7.43 -1.27
CA LYS A 103 6.56 8.32 -0.16
C LYS A 103 7.80 7.82 0.57
N SER A 104 8.42 8.72 1.32
CA SER A 104 9.48 8.36 2.25
C SER A 104 8.88 8.17 3.64
N PHE A 105 9.09 7.01 4.24
CA PHE A 105 8.68 6.69 5.60
C PHE A 105 9.65 5.69 6.23
N ASN A 106 9.60 5.54 7.55
CA ASN A 106 10.37 4.54 8.30
C ASN A 106 9.53 3.29 8.57
N SER A 107 8.26 3.46 8.94
CA SER A 107 7.34 2.37 9.19
C SER A 107 5.89 2.79 8.91
N VAL A 108 5.09 1.85 8.46
CA VAL A 108 3.64 1.97 8.24
C VAL A 108 2.95 0.83 8.97
N VAL A 109 2.06 1.13 9.90
CA VAL A 109 1.21 0.15 10.58
C VAL A 109 -0.25 0.45 10.26
N LEU A 110 -0.92 -0.52 9.66
CA LEU A 110 -2.30 -0.40 9.21
C LEU A 110 -3.15 -1.55 9.73
N ILE A 111 -4.41 -1.26 10.02
CA ILE A 111 -5.44 -2.29 10.10
C ILE A 111 -6.10 -2.43 8.72
N LEU A 112 -6.00 -3.61 8.15
CA LEU A 112 -6.52 -3.96 6.83
C LEU A 112 -7.47 -5.16 6.92
N GLN A 113 -8.38 -5.32 5.95
CA GLN A 113 -9.15 -6.54 5.82
C GLN A 113 -8.20 -7.75 5.65
N LYS A 114 -8.47 -8.85 6.34
CA LYS A 114 -7.59 -10.01 6.37
C LYS A 114 -7.31 -10.60 4.99
N GLU A 115 -8.35 -10.70 4.15
CA GLU A 115 -8.19 -11.17 2.76
C GLU A 115 -7.28 -10.23 1.95
N PHE A 116 -7.45 -8.92 2.09
CA PHE A 116 -6.60 -7.94 1.42
C PHE A 116 -5.14 -8.04 1.90
N ALA A 117 -4.91 -8.15 3.19
CA ALA A 117 -3.58 -8.30 3.76
C ALA A 117 -2.88 -9.58 3.27
N ASN A 118 -3.59 -10.71 3.18
CA ASN A 118 -3.06 -11.97 2.66
C ASN A 118 -2.54 -11.86 1.22
N ARG A 119 -3.04 -10.91 0.44
CA ARG A 119 -2.55 -10.64 -0.92
C ARG A 119 -1.21 -9.90 -0.94
N LEU A 120 -0.79 -9.26 0.16
CA LEU A 120 0.48 -8.54 0.23
C LEU A 120 1.68 -9.49 0.22
N THR A 121 1.52 -10.69 0.81
CA THR A 121 2.60 -11.67 1.01
C THR A 121 2.27 -13.04 0.41
N ALA A 122 1.36 -13.08 -0.55
CA ALA A 122 0.88 -14.33 -1.14
C ALA A 122 2.01 -15.11 -1.83
N PRO A 123 2.12 -16.43 -1.65
CA PRO A 123 3.09 -17.26 -2.36
C PRO A 123 2.89 -17.21 -3.88
N VAL A 124 3.99 -17.28 -4.63
CA VAL A 124 3.97 -17.36 -6.10
C VAL A 124 3.08 -18.50 -6.56
N GLY A 125 2.24 -18.26 -7.55
CA GLY A 125 1.33 -19.24 -8.12
C GLY A 125 0.04 -19.48 -7.35
N SER A 126 -0.06 -18.98 -6.11
CA SER A 126 -1.29 -19.10 -5.30
C SER A 126 -2.45 -18.25 -5.89
N GLU A 127 -3.65 -18.50 -5.40
CA GLU A 127 -4.84 -17.74 -5.82
C GLU A 127 -4.72 -16.25 -5.49
N ASN A 128 -4.17 -15.92 -4.36
CA ASN A 128 -3.98 -14.54 -3.88
C ASN A 128 -2.77 -13.82 -4.49
N TYR A 129 -1.87 -14.56 -5.16
CA TYR A 129 -0.68 -13.95 -5.79
C TYR A 129 -1.06 -13.00 -6.91
N GLY A 130 -0.60 -11.78 -6.85
CA GLY A 130 -0.98 -10.75 -7.80
C GLY A 130 -0.02 -9.55 -7.84
N TRP A 131 -0.39 -8.53 -8.61
CA TRP A 131 0.40 -7.31 -8.74
C TRP A 131 0.70 -6.64 -7.38
N LEU A 132 -0.22 -6.75 -6.43
CA LEU A 132 -0.06 -6.18 -5.10
C LEU A 132 1.08 -6.88 -4.33
N THR A 133 1.17 -8.21 -4.43
CA THR A 133 2.25 -9.00 -3.84
C THR A 133 3.61 -8.58 -4.39
N VAL A 134 3.71 -8.48 -5.72
CA VAL A 134 4.97 -8.11 -6.41
C VAL A 134 5.41 -6.70 -6.03
N LEU A 135 4.49 -5.74 -5.99
CA LEU A 135 4.82 -4.36 -5.61
C LEU A 135 5.16 -4.25 -4.12
N THR A 136 4.44 -4.96 -3.23
CA THR A 136 4.80 -5.00 -1.81
C THR A 136 6.18 -5.60 -1.63
N TYR A 137 6.48 -6.74 -2.24
CA TYR A 137 7.79 -7.36 -2.20
C TYR A 137 8.93 -6.42 -2.65
N TYR A 138 8.68 -5.63 -3.70
CA TYR A 138 9.66 -4.68 -4.22
C TYR A 138 9.90 -3.48 -3.30
N HIS A 139 8.85 -2.96 -2.66
CA HIS A 139 8.92 -1.70 -1.91
C HIS A 139 9.17 -1.89 -0.41
N ALA A 140 8.65 -2.96 0.19
CA ALA A 140 8.63 -3.10 1.64
C ALA A 140 8.75 -4.56 2.12
N GLU A 141 9.30 -4.72 3.32
CA GLU A 141 9.06 -5.90 4.15
C GLU A 141 7.65 -5.77 4.72
N CYS A 142 6.88 -6.84 4.65
CA CYS A 142 5.49 -6.87 5.12
C CYS A 142 5.32 -7.95 6.16
N GLU A 143 4.94 -7.55 7.37
CA GLU A 143 4.65 -8.47 8.48
C GLU A 143 3.18 -8.41 8.84
N HIS A 144 2.62 -9.56 9.10
CA HIS A 144 1.27 -9.74 9.65
C HIS A 144 1.41 -10.02 11.13
N PHE A 145 0.69 -9.26 11.97
CA PHE A 145 0.71 -9.46 13.42
C PHE A 145 -0.53 -10.23 13.87
N GLU A 146 -1.50 -9.56 14.44
CA GLU A 146 -2.66 -10.19 15.05
C GLU A 146 -3.95 -9.87 14.32
N ASP A 147 -4.88 -10.82 14.39
CA ASP A 147 -6.23 -10.62 13.90
C ASP A 147 -6.97 -9.61 14.79
N VAL A 148 -7.74 -8.73 14.16
CA VAL A 148 -8.59 -7.75 14.82
C VAL A 148 -10.05 -8.13 14.54
N PRO A 149 -10.77 -8.67 15.54
CA PRO A 149 -12.15 -9.09 15.38
C PRO A 149 -13.05 -7.95 14.92
N LYS A 150 -13.97 -8.24 14.04
CA LYS A 150 -14.93 -7.25 13.54
C LYS A 150 -15.80 -6.62 14.65
N SER A 151 -15.97 -7.28 15.80
CA SER A 151 -16.66 -6.75 16.98
C SER A 151 -15.98 -5.54 17.60
N PHE A 152 -14.70 -5.26 17.28
CA PHE A 152 -13.95 -4.11 17.78
C PHE A 152 -14.24 -2.82 16.99
N PHE A 153 -15.11 -2.89 15.98
CA PHE A 153 -15.46 -1.74 15.15
C PHE A 153 -16.93 -1.34 15.33
N TYR A 154 -17.19 -0.06 15.17
CA TYR A 154 -18.55 0.47 15.05
C TYR A 154 -18.58 1.54 13.92
N PRO A 155 -19.45 1.39 12.94
CA PRO A 155 -20.25 0.17 12.67
C PRO A 155 -19.35 -1.04 12.42
N GLN A 156 -19.90 -2.23 12.72
CA GLN A 156 -19.16 -3.48 12.54
C GLN A 156 -19.02 -3.82 11.05
N PRO A 157 -17.82 -4.11 10.55
CA PRO A 157 -17.61 -4.55 9.16
C PRO A 157 -18.06 -6.01 8.98
N ASP A 158 -18.21 -6.44 7.73
CA ASP A 158 -18.61 -7.81 7.39
C ASP A 158 -17.50 -8.85 7.66
N VAL A 159 -16.23 -8.43 7.60
CA VAL A 159 -15.06 -9.29 7.66
C VAL A 159 -14.09 -8.87 8.76
N ASP A 160 -13.31 -9.83 9.23
CA ASP A 160 -12.23 -9.59 10.19
C ASP A 160 -11.07 -8.84 9.52
N SER A 161 -10.30 -8.19 10.37
CA SER A 161 -9.14 -7.41 9.99
C SER A 161 -7.87 -7.99 10.61
N ILE A 162 -6.73 -7.45 10.20
CA ILE A 162 -5.43 -7.83 10.72
C ILE A 162 -4.55 -6.57 10.80
N ILE A 163 -3.66 -6.53 11.78
CA ILE A 163 -2.62 -5.50 11.85
C ILE A 163 -1.47 -5.93 10.94
N VAL A 164 -1.05 -5.01 10.07
CA VAL A 164 0.05 -5.19 9.14
C VAL A 164 1.08 -4.09 9.35
N ARG A 165 2.36 -4.45 9.37
CA ARG A 165 3.48 -3.51 9.32
C ARG A 165 4.17 -3.59 7.96
N LEU A 166 4.53 -2.42 7.42
CA LEU A 166 5.37 -2.29 6.23
C LEU A 166 6.60 -1.46 6.59
N GLU A 167 7.77 -2.00 6.33
CA GLU A 167 9.05 -1.28 6.45
C GLU A 167 9.74 -1.21 5.08
N PRO A 168 10.22 -0.04 4.64
CA PRO A 168 10.75 0.11 3.30
C PRO A 168 12.03 -0.71 3.11
N LYS A 169 12.12 -1.49 2.04
CA LYS A 169 13.34 -2.21 1.66
C LYS A 169 14.38 -1.23 1.12
N LYS A 170 15.50 -1.15 1.81
CA LYS A 170 16.67 -0.34 1.41
C LYS A 170 17.94 -1.17 1.59
N PRO A 171 18.61 -1.58 0.49
CA PRO A 171 18.27 -1.34 -0.92
C PRO A 171 17.02 -2.11 -1.38
N ALA A 172 16.45 -1.71 -2.53
CA ALA A 172 15.41 -2.50 -3.19
C ALA A 172 15.96 -3.90 -3.58
N PRO A 173 15.13 -4.96 -3.58
CA PRO A 173 15.59 -6.33 -3.82
C PRO A 173 16.18 -6.57 -5.22
N PHE A 174 15.79 -5.74 -6.19
CA PHE A 174 16.32 -5.73 -7.55
C PHE A 174 16.21 -4.32 -8.16
N THR A 175 16.98 -4.07 -9.23
CA THR A 175 17.01 -2.77 -9.90
C THR A 175 16.03 -2.75 -11.07
N VAL A 176 15.27 -1.65 -11.19
CA VAL A 176 14.45 -1.35 -12.36
C VAL A 176 14.81 0.04 -12.90
N SER A 177 14.80 0.20 -14.22
CA SER A 177 15.14 1.45 -14.90
C SER A 177 14.20 2.61 -14.54
N ASN A 178 12.91 2.32 -14.31
CA ASN A 178 11.90 3.31 -13.97
C ASN A 178 10.83 2.70 -13.05
N ARG A 179 10.77 3.16 -11.80
CA ARG A 179 9.83 2.65 -10.77
C ARG A 179 8.36 2.88 -11.13
N MET A 180 8.02 4.03 -11.71
CA MET A 180 6.64 4.30 -12.10
C MET A 180 6.21 3.40 -13.26
N LEU A 181 7.11 3.18 -14.22
CA LEU A 181 6.84 2.26 -15.33
C LEU A 181 6.73 0.82 -14.83
N PHE A 182 7.55 0.43 -13.84
CA PHE A 182 7.46 -0.89 -13.20
C PHE A 182 6.10 -1.12 -12.55
N THR A 183 5.58 -0.14 -11.79
CA THR A 183 4.25 -0.22 -11.20
C THR A 183 3.17 -0.43 -12.27
N LYS A 184 3.19 0.38 -13.33
CA LYS A 184 2.24 0.26 -14.46
C LYS A 184 2.37 -1.09 -15.18
N PHE A 185 3.61 -1.54 -15.39
CA PHE A 185 3.91 -2.82 -16.03
C PHE A 185 3.32 -3.98 -15.24
N VAL A 186 3.64 -4.07 -13.95
CA VAL A 186 3.17 -5.15 -13.08
C VAL A 186 1.63 -5.16 -13.01
N GLN A 187 0.99 -4.01 -12.83
CA GLN A 187 -0.47 -3.92 -12.83
C GLN A 187 -1.09 -4.39 -14.14
N ASN A 188 -0.52 -3.98 -15.27
CA ASN A 188 -1.03 -4.32 -16.60
C ASN A 188 -0.91 -5.82 -16.90
N ILE A 189 0.28 -6.41 -16.67
CA ILE A 189 0.51 -7.81 -17.03
C ILE A 189 -0.34 -8.77 -16.17
N PHE A 190 -0.66 -8.40 -14.93
CA PHE A 190 -1.54 -9.20 -14.07
C PHE A 190 -3.01 -9.18 -14.47
N THR A 191 -3.46 -8.30 -15.34
CA THR A 191 -4.81 -8.38 -15.92
C THR A 191 -5.00 -9.70 -16.69
N GLU A 192 -3.90 -10.29 -17.15
CA GLU A 192 -3.87 -11.53 -17.91
C GLU A 192 -3.06 -12.63 -17.17
N ARG A 193 -3.17 -12.67 -15.81
CA ARG A 193 -2.33 -13.50 -14.92
C ARG A 193 -2.23 -14.98 -15.28
N ASN A 194 -3.25 -15.53 -15.94
CA ASN A 194 -3.30 -16.94 -16.32
C ASN A 194 -2.68 -17.22 -17.69
N ARG A 195 -2.37 -16.18 -18.46
CA ARG A 195 -1.74 -16.30 -19.78
C ARG A 195 -0.22 -16.41 -19.70
N LYS A 196 0.38 -16.96 -20.78
CA LYS A 196 1.83 -16.91 -20.96
C LYS A 196 2.29 -15.47 -21.15
N VAL A 197 3.48 -15.15 -20.64
CA VAL A 197 4.08 -13.80 -20.69
C VAL A 197 4.03 -13.21 -22.09
N ARG A 198 4.41 -13.96 -23.14
CA ARG A 198 4.36 -13.51 -24.53
C ARG A 198 3.00 -13.01 -24.99
N ASN A 199 1.93 -13.51 -24.39
CA ASN A 199 0.56 -13.08 -24.72
C ASN A 199 0.10 -11.94 -23.80
N ALA A 200 0.40 -12.03 -22.51
CA ALA A 200 -0.02 -11.08 -21.49
C ALA A 200 0.64 -9.70 -21.65
N ILE A 201 1.84 -9.64 -22.22
CA ILE A 201 2.61 -8.39 -22.32
C ILE A 201 2.16 -7.51 -23.49
N ARG A 202 1.53 -8.08 -24.53
CA ARG A 202 1.15 -7.32 -25.75
C ARG A 202 0.33 -6.07 -25.48
N PRO A 203 -0.70 -6.07 -24.61
CA PRO A 203 -1.44 -4.86 -24.28
C PRO A 203 -0.52 -3.76 -23.70
N PHE A 204 0.42 -4.11 -22.83
CA PHE A 204 1.37 -3.17 -22.27
C PHE A 204 2.29 -2.56 -23.36
N LEU A 205 2.82 -3.40 -24.24
CA LEU A 205 3.69 -2.94 -25.35
C LEU A 205 2.95 -1.97 -26.27
N ARG A 206 1.68 -2.26 -26.59
CA ARG A 206 0.89 -1.45 -27.51
C ARG A 206 0.35 -0.17 -26.86
N ASN A 207 -0.22 -0.28 -25.68
CA ASN A 207 -1.00 0.81 -25.08
C ASN A 207 -0.18 1.72 -24.16
N VAL A 208 0.94 1.21 -23.61
CA VAL A 208 1.80 1.97 -22.68
C VAL A 208 3.10 2.37 -23.38
N LEU A 209 3.75 1.43 -24.10
CA LEU A 209 4.98 1.72 -24.83
C LEU A 209 4.75 2.15 -26.30
N MET A 210 3.50 2.27 -26.71
CA MET A 210 3.07 2.78 -28.04
C MET A 210 3.72 2.04 -29.23
N ARG A 211 4.06 0.74 -29.06
CA ARG A 211 4.64 -0.08 -30.12
C ARG A 211 3.56 -0.51 -31.12
N THR A 212 3.95 -0.66 -32.39
CA THR A 212 3.08 -1.26 -33.41
C THR A 212 2.76 -2.72 -33.08
N ALA A 213 1.77 -3.30 -33.73
CA ALA A 213 1.40 -4.71 -33.52
C ALA A 213 2.55 -5.66 -33.86
N GLU A 214 3.28 -5.36 -34.94
CA GLU A 214 4.43 -6.15 -35.39
C GLU A 214 5.60 -6.08 -34.42
N GLU A 215 5.96 -4.88 -33.98
CA GLU A 215 7.03 -4.67 -32.97
C GLU A 215 6.67 -5.35 -31.64
N ALA A 216 5.43 -5.24 -31.19
CA ALA A 216 4.94 -5.88 -29.98
C ALA A 216 5.05 -7.41 -30.06
N GLU A 217 4.69 -8.00 -31.21
CA GLU A 217 4.79 -9.43 -31.46
C GLU A 217 6.27 -9.89 -31.47
N LYS A 218 7.12 -9.17 -32.22
CA LYS A 218 8.56 -9.46 -32.30
C LYS A 218 9.19 -9.40 -30.89
N THR A 219 8.93 -8.33 -30.13
CA THR A 219 9.42 -8.18 -28.77
C THR A 219 8.94 -9.31 -27.84
N ALA A 220 7.64 -9.60 -27.86
CA ALA A 220 7.07 -10.65 -27.02
C ALA A 220 7.67 -12.04 -27.23
N ARG A 221 8.20 -12.31 -28.43
CA ARG A 221 8.88 -13.58 -28.75
C ARG A 221 10.33 -13.68 -28.27
N THR A 222 10.99 -12.55 -27.99
CA THR A 222 12.40 -12.51 -27.58
C THR A 222 12.59 -12.36 -26.06
N LEU A 223 11.53 -12.02 -25.32
CA LEU A 223 11.58 -11.80 -23.88
C LEU A 223 11.98 -13.06 -23.09
N PRO A 224 12.67 -12.89 -21.96
CA PRO A 224 12.84 -13.97 -20.99
C PRO A 224 11.46 -14.41 -20.45
N PHE A 225 11.38 -15.62 -19.95
CA PHE A 225 10.14 -16.21 -19.36
C PHE A 225 8.91 -16.19 -20.27
N ARG A 226 9.06 -15.96 -21.58
CA ARG A 226 7.95 -15.79 -22.54
C ARG A 226 6.92 -16.93 -22.56
N ASP A 227 7.36 -18.14 -22.19
CA ASP A 227 6.52 -19.34 -22.20
C ASP A 227 5.91 -19.67 -20.83
N GLU A 228 6.37 -18.99 -19.76
CA GLU A 228 5.82 -19.10 -18.43
C GLU A 228 4.48 -18.35 -18.30
N ARG A 229 3.63 -18.77 -17.36
CA ARG A 229 2.43 -18.02 -17.00
C ARG A 229 2.78 -16.89 -16.05
N VAL A 230 2.16 -15.72 -16.23
CA VAL A 230 2.42 -14.53 -15.40
C VAL A 230 2.35 -14.85 -13.89
N ARG A 231 1.36 -15.59 -13.45
CA ARG A 231 1.20 -15.94 -12.03
C ARG A 231 2.29 -16.85 -11.45
N HIS A 232 3.13 -17.45 -12.27
CA HIS A 232 4.22 -18.33 -11.83
C HIS A 232 5.58 -17.64 -11.79
N LEU A 233 5.64 -16.38 -12.24
CA LEU A 233 6.86 -15.59 -12.15
C LEU A 233 7.13 -15.15 -10.71
N ALA A 234 8.40 -15.23 -10.30
CA ALA A 234 8.84 -14.61 -9.06
C ALA A 234 8.84 -13.08 -9.19
N PRO A 235 8.77 -12.32 -8.08
CA PRO A 235 8.79 -10.87 -8.13
C PRO A 235 9.97 -10.28 -8.91
N GLU A 236 11.15 -10.90 -8.82
CA GLU A 236 12.38 -10.49 -9.52
C GLU A 236 12.28 -10.64 -11.04
N ASP A 237 11.54 -11.65 -11.50
CA ASP A 237 11.35 -11.90 -12.93
C ASP A 237 10.62 -10.75 -13.63
N PHE A 238 9.71 -10.05 -12.91
CA PHE A 238 9.05 -8.85 -13.43
C PHE A 238 10.05 -7.70 -13.64
N GLY A 239 11.03 -7.57 -12.73
CA GLY A 239 12.14 -6.62 -12.89
C GLY A 239 12.98 -6.93 -14.12
N ALA A 240 13.37 -8.21 -14.29
CA ALA A 240 14.13 -8.67 -15.45
C ALA A 240 13.37 -8.46 -16.77
N LEU A 241 12.06 -8.74 -16.79
CA LEU A 241 11.20 -8.48 -17.95
C LEU A 241 11.17 -7.00 -18.33
N LEU A 242 10.96 -6.11 -17.36
CA LEU A 242 10.92 -4.67 -17.65
C LEU A 242 12.26 -4.15 -18.16
N ASN A 243 13.37 -4.57 -17.54
CA ASN A 243 14.70 -4.16 -17.96
C ASN A 243 15.02 -4.64 -19.39
N ALA A 244 14.58 -5.85 -19.77
CA ALA A 244 14.72 -6.36 -21.14
C ALA A 244 13.89 -5.60 -22.18
N LEU A 245 12.87 -4.82 -21.77
CA LEU A 245 12.11 -3.94 -22.67
C LEU A 245 12.79 -2.58 -22.90
N SER A 246 13.72 -2.21 -22.02
CA SER A 246 14.44 -0.93 -22.04
C SER A 246 15.81 -1.02 -22.72
N SER A 247 16.27 -2.26 -23.00
CA SER A 247 17.47 -2.60 -23.78
C SER A 247 17.15 -2.66 -25.27
#